data_13a7c29813261edb4e024dbd2f6304ce
#
_entry.id   13a7c29813261edb4e024dbd2f6304ce
#
_cell.length_a   1.000
_cell.length_b   1.000
_cell.length_c   1.000
_cell.angle_alpha   90.00
_cell.angle_beta   90.00
_cell.angle_gamma   90.00
#
_symmetry.space_group_name_H-M   'P 1'
#
loop_
_entity.id
_entity.type
_entity.pdbx_description
1 polymer ?
#
loop_
_entity_poly.entity_id
_entity_poly.type
_entity_poly.pdbx_seq_one_letter_code
_entity_poly.pdbx_strand_id
1 'polypeptide(L)'
;MSLRILGGSAKGRPLKVPDSARPSGARIRKSLFDLLAARAPTGTFVDLHGGSGAIGLEAASRGYAVTLIEQDARAVGALEANARALELRVRIIRGQSQKLLPRLGRFDIVFSDPPYEADIPALTAQLLGSDVVAAGGLLICQHPDRLSLPEHPGFARQVREYGSNSLTLYQRMAAADTVEDA
;
A
#
# COMPACT_ATOMS: atom_id res chain seq x y z
N MET A 1 7.56 12.97 17.92
CA MET A 1 7.47 13.66 16.60
C MET A 1 6.11 13.38 16.00
N SER A 2 5.40 14.42 15.59
CA SER A 2 4.10 14.21 14.93
C SER A 2 4.32 13.76 13.48
N LEU A 3 3.63 12.72 13.07
CA LEU A 3 3.58 12.29 11.69
C LEU A 3 2.87 13.36 10.85
N ARG A 4 3.42 13.71 9.68
CA ARG A 4 2.83 14.71 8.77
C ARG A 4 2.70 14.17 7.36
N ILE A 5 1.74 14.68 6.62
CA ILE A 5 1.62 14.48 5.17
C ILE A 5 2.78 15.17 4.46
N LEU A 6 3.44 14.46 3.56
CA LEU A 6 4.66 14.95 2.88
C LEU A 6 4.36 15.70 1.58
N GLY A 7 3.23 15.44 0.93
CA GLY A 7 2.90 16.04 -0.36
C GLY A 7 1.41 16.15 -0.62
N GLY A 8 1.05 16.76 -1.74
CA GLY A 8 -0.33 16.91 -2.18
C GLY A 8 -1.10 18.00 -1.46
N SER A 9 -2.44 17.93 -1.52
CA SER A 9 -3.37 18.95 -1.02
C SER A 9 -3.30 19.18 0.50
N ALA A 10 -2.92 18.14 1.26
CA ALA A 10 -2.81 18.19 2.72
C ALA A 10 -1.36 18.27 3.22
N LYS A 11 -0.39 18.64 2.36
CA LYS A 11 1.04 18.72 2.71
C LYS A 11 1.28 19.52 3.99
N GLY A 12 2.11 18.95 4.88
CA GLY A 12 2.51 19.56 6.15
C GLY A 12 1.49 19.40 7.29
N ARG A 13 0.26 18.98 7.00
CA ARG A 13 -0.77 18.78 8.02
C ARG A 13 -0.47 17.53 8.86
N PRO A 14 -0.72 17.57 10.20
CA PRO A 14 -0.40 16.47 11.09
C PRO A 14 -1.43 15.33 10.98
N LEU A 15 -0.92 14.10 11.18
CA LEU A 15 -1.70 12.90 11.39
C LEU A 15 -1.68 12.52 12.87
N LYS A 16 -2.82 12.23 13.44
CA LYS A 16 -2.90 11.61 14.77
C LYS A 16 -2.61 10.11 14.62
N VAL A 17 -1.54 9.65 15.24
CA VAL A 17 -1.13 8.25 15.23
C VAL A 17 -1.56 7.62 16.54
N PRO A 18 -2.33 6.52 16.53
CA PRO A 18 -2.60 5.74 17.74
C PRO A 18 -1.29 5.21 18.34
N ASP A 19 -1.22 5.15 19.67
CA ASP A 19 -0.02 4.67 20.39
C ASP A 19 0.39 3.23 19.99
N SER A 20 -0.57 2.44 19.52
CA SER A 20 -0.36 1.07 19.02
C SER A 20 0.17 0.98 17.59
N ALA A 21 0.14 2.07 16.82
CA ALA A 21 0.55 2.05 15.43
C ALA A 21 2.03 2.41 15.26
N ARG A 22 2.75 1.62 14.47
CA ARG A 22 4.11 1.97 14.02
C ARG A 22 4.00 2.64 12.65
N PRO A 23 4.24 3.94 12.53
CA PRO A 23 4.24 4.59 11.23
C PRO A 23 5.45 4.11 10.42
N SER A 24 5.23 3.85 9.14
CA SER A 24 6.32 3.64 8.17
C SER A 24 7.31 4.80 8.25
N GLY A 25 8.60 4.51 8.28
CA GLY A 25 9.63 5.53 8.38
C GLY A 25 9.47 6.62 7.30
N ALA A 26 9.68 7.87 7.66
CA ALA A 26 9.51 9.01 6.74
C ALA A 26 10.34 8.84 5.44
N ARG A 27 11.51 8.22 5.53
CA ARG A 27 12.38 7.93 4.39
C ARG A 27 11.76 6.93 3.41
N ILE A 28 11.19 5.83 3.92
CA ILE A 28 10.53 4.81 3.09
C ILE A 28 9.31 5.43 2.42
N ARG A 29 8.49 6.16 3.18
CA ARG A 29 7.29 6.82 2.67
C ARG A 29 7.62 7.84 1.58
N LYS A 30 8.65 8.68 1.80
CA LYS A 30 9.12 9.61 0.77
C LYS A 30 9.55 8.88 -0.50
N SER A 31 10.39 7.86 -0.36
CA SER A 31 10.89 7.08 -1.50
C SER A 31 9.76 6.37 -2.26
N LEU A 32 8.77 5.82 -1.54
CA LEU A 32 7.59 5.21 -2.14
C LEU A 32 6.84 6.20 -3.03
N PHE A 33 6.55 7.40 -2.53
CA PHE A 33 5.77 8.38 -3.28
C PHE A 33 6.57 9.08 -4.38
N ASP A 34 7.89 9.23 -4.24
CA ASP A 34 8.77 9.67 -5.33
C ASP A 34 8.75 8.65 -6.49
N LEU A 35 8.78 7.36 -6.17
CA LEU A 35 8.66 6.28 -7.15
C LEU A 35 7.30 6.29 -7.85
N LEU A 36 6.22 6.42 -7.08
CA LEU A 36 4.87 6.46 -7.64
C LEU A 36 4.65 7.68 -8.53
N ALA A 37 5.18 8.84 -8.15
CA ALA A 37 5.12 10.05 -8.98
C ALA A 37 5.77 9.86 -10.36
N ALA A 38 6.82 9.04 -10.43
CA ALA A 38 7.52 8.75 -11.69
C ALA A 38 6.84 7.66 -12.54
N ARG A 39 6.24 6.64 -11.90
CA ARG A 39 5.73 5.44 -12.58
C ARG A 39 4.22 5.40 -12.77
N ALA A 40 3.47 5.89 -11.82
CA ALA A 40 2.01 5.82 -11.78
C ALA A 40 1.44 7.00 -10.97
N PRO A 41 1.49 8.23 -11.49
CA PRO A 41 1.17 9.46 -10.76
C PRO A 41 -0.30 9.61 -10.39
N THR A 42 -1.19 8.82 -10.97
CA THR A 42 -2.64 8.81 -10.73
C THR A 42 -3.17 7.38 -10.73
N GLY A 43 -4.41 7.21 -10.32
CA GLY A 43 -5.12 5.94 -10.40
C GLY A 43 -5.80 5.55 -9.10
N THR A 44 -6.24 4.30 -9.03
CA THR A 44 -6.84 3.69 -7.85
C THR A 44 -5.75 3.09 -6.96
N PHE A 45 -5.87 3.33 -5.66
CA PHE A 45 -4.90 2.89 -4.66
C PHE A 45 -5.62 2.16 -3.53
N VAL A 46 -5.14 0.97 -3.16
CA VAL A 46 -5.61 0.29 -1.95
C VAL A 46 -4.46 0.10 -0.97
N ASP A 47 -4.67 0.54 0.27
CA ASP A 47 -3.82 0.24 1.43
C ASP A 47 -4.48 -0.91 2.20
N LEU A 48 -3.87 -2.10 2.13
CA LEU A 48 -4.42 -3.33 2.70
C LEU A 48 -4.30 -3.40 4.23
N HIS A 49 -3.51 -2.51 4.83
CA HIS A 49 -3.25 -2.44 6.28
C HIS A 49 -3.20 -0.98 6.71
N GLY A 50 -4.35 -0.32 6.73
CA GLY A 50 -4.48 1.13 6.87
C GLY A 50 -3.79 1.75 8.08
N GLY A 51 -3.87 1.09 9.25
CA GLY A 51 -3.20 1.52 10.47
C GLY A 51 -3.45 2.99 10.81
N SER A 52 -2.38 3.78 10.87
CA SER A 52 -2.45 5.24 11.12
C SER A 52 -2.97 6.05 9.93
N GLY A 53 -3.04 5.46 8.75
CA GLY A 53 -3.34 6.15 7.50
C GLY A 53 -2.13 6.83 6.85
N ALA A 54 -0.92 6.61 7.35
CA ALA A 54 0.29 7.28 6.86
C ALA A 54 0.53 7.11 5.36
N ILE A 55 0.22 5.95 4.80
CA ILE A 55 0.36 5.67 3.37
C ILE A 55 -0.91 6.03 2.61
N GLY A 56 -2.07 5.48 3.00
CA GLY A 56 -3.31 5.70 2.26
C GLY A 56 -3.77 7.17 2.26
N LEU A 57 -3.63 7.90 3.36
CA LEU A 57 -3.97 9.33 3.40
C LEU A 57 -2.94 10.20 2.67
N GLU A 58 -1.65 9.80 2.66
CA GLU A 58 -0.65 10.44 1.81
C GLU A 58 -1.02 10.28 0.32
N ALA A 59 -1.42 9.06 -0.09
CA ALA A 59 -1.88 8.78 -1.45
C ALA A 59 -3.10 9.64 -1.82
N ALA A 60 -4.09 9.73 -0.93
CA ALA A 60 -5.28 10.58 -1.14
C ALA A 60 -4.92 12.06 -1.27
N SER A 61 -3.99 12.55 -0.44
CA SER A 61 -3.47 13.92 -0.53
C SER A 61 -2.82 14.22 -1.89
N ARG A 62 -2.24 13.20 -2.53
CA ARG A 62 -1.59 13.30 -3.84
C ARG A 62 -2.52 13.04 -5.03
N GLY A 63 -3.82 12.85 -4.77
CA GLY A 63 -4.84 12.76 -5.81
C GLY A 63 -5.23 11.35 -6.25
N TYR A 64 -4.76 10.29 -5.58
CA TYR A 64 -5.22 8.93 -5.84
C TYR A 64 -6.65 8.72 -5.32
N ALA A 65 -7.41 7.85 -5.99
CA ALA A 65 -8.68 7.32 -5.48
C ALA A 65 -8.38 6.18 -4.50
N VAL A 66 -8.50 6.44 -3.20
CA VAL A 66 -7.96 5.56 -2.16
C VAL A 66 -9.04 4.75 -1.45
N THR A 67 -8.77 3.46 -1.30
CA THR A 67 -9.44 2.56 -0.37
C THR A 67 -8.43 2.12 0.70
N LEU A 68 -8.82 2.22 1.99
CA LEU A 68 -8.05 1.70 3.12
C LEU A 68 -8.79 0.54 3.76
N ILE A 69 -8.07 -0.52 4.08
CA ILE A 69 -8.59 -1.67 4.82
C ILE A 69 -7.91 -1.71 6.18
N GLU A 70 -8.70 -1.82 7.24
CA GLU A 70 -8.21 -1.93 8.60
C GLU A 70 -9.14 -2.85 9.41
N GLN A 71 -8.57 -3.79 10.16
CA GLN A 71 -9.36 -4.73 10.95
C GLN A 71 -9.69 -4.20 12.35
N ASP A 72 -8.84 -3.39 12.94
CA ASP A 72 -9.03 -2.86 14.29
C ASP A 72 -10.01 -1.68 14.28
N ALA A 73 -11.06 -1.80 15.11
CA ALA A 73 -12.13 -0.78 15.16
C ALA A 73 -11.64 0.59 15.66
N ARG A 74 -10.64 0.62 16.56
CA ARG A 74 -10.09 1.88 17.08
C ARG A 74 -9.24 2.57 16.03
N ALA A 75 -8.44 1.77 15.27
CA ALA A 75 -7.67 2.29 14.15
C ALA A 75 -8.58 2.83 13.04
N VAL A 76 -9.69 2.16 12.73
CA VAL A 76 -10.71 2.68 11.78
C VAL A 76 -11.24 4.04 12.25
N GLY A 77 -11.61 4.19 13.51
CA GLY A 77 -12.07 5.49 14.06
C GLY A 77 -11.01 6.59 13.95
N ALA A 78 -9.74 6.26 14.19
CA ALA A 78 -8.62 7.20 14.02
C ALA A 78 -8.40 7.58 12.54
N LEU A 79 -8.50 6.61 11.61
CA LEU A 79 -8.43 6.86 10.18
C LEU A 79 -9.53 7.81 9.71
N GLU A 80 -10.77 7.57 10.11
CA GLU A 80 -11.91 8.41 9.77
C GLU A 80 -11.74 9.85 10.31
N ALA A 81 -11.25 9.98 11.54
CA ALA A 81 -10.98 11.28 12.15
C ALA A 81 -9.87 12.04 11.41
N ASN A 82 -8.78 11.34 11.04
CA ASN A 82 -7.69 11.91 10.26
C ASN A 82 -8.16 12.33 8.87
N ALA A 83 -8.92 11.48 8.17
CA ALA A 83 -9.43 11.79 6.83
C ALA A 83 -10.32 13.05 6.86
N ARG A 84 -11.21 13.17 7.85
CA ARG A 84 -12.04 14.37 8.04
C ARG A 84 -11.20 15.61 8.35
N ALA A 85 -10.25 15.49 9.28
CA ALA A 85 -9.39 16.59 9.67
C ALA A 85 -8.53 17.11 8.52
N LEU A 86 -8.12 16.21 7.61
CA LEU A 86 -7.34 16.53 6.42
C LEU A 86 -8.19 16.91 5.19
N GLU A 87 -9.52 16.83 5.32
CA GLU A 87 -10.48 17.07 4.22
C GLU A 87 -10.24 16.17 3.01
N LEU A 88 -9.81 14.91 3.28
CA LEU A 88 -9.54 13.91 2.25
C LEU A 88 -10.73 12.95 2.08
N ARG A 89 -11.08 12.67 0.84
CA ARG A 89 -12.08 11.67 0.49
C ARG A 89 -11.41 10.32 0.29
N VAL A 90 -11.73 9.36 1.15
CA VAL A 90 -11.24 7.98 1.10
C VAL A 90 -12.37 7.01 1.42
N ARG A 91 -12.26 5.80 0.92
CA ARG A 91 -13.12 4.67 1.31
C ARG A 91 -12.40 3.86 2.38
N ILE A 92 -12.99 3.74 3.56
CA ILE A 92 -12.44 2.92 4.64
C ILE A 92 -13.33 1.70 4.81
N ILE A 93 -12.73 0.50 4.77
CA ILE A 93 -13.42 -0.78 4.94
C ILE A 93 -12.83 -1.46 6.17
N ARG A 94 -13.68 -1.71 7.18
CA ARG A 94 -13.28 -2.49 8.33
C ARG A 94 -13.31 -3.99 7.99
N GLY A 95 -12.17 -4.67 8.15
CA GLY A 95 -12.07 -6.12 7.95
C GLY A 95 -10.64 -6.58 7.76
N GLN A 96 -10.50 -7.89 7.64
CA GLN A 96 -9.22 -8.53 7.31
C GLN A 96 -9.01 -8.51 5.79
N SER A 97 -7.88 -7.96 5.34
CA SER A 97 -7.60 -7.82 3.91
C SER A 97 -7.70 -9.14 3.15
N GLN A 98 -7.14 -10.23 3.69
CA GLN A 98 -7.16 -11.56 3.07
C GLN A 98 -8.58 -12.07 2.82
N LYS A 99 -9.51 -11.83 3.75
CA LYS A 99 -10.92 -12.23 3.60
C LYS A 99 -11.69 -11.37 2.61
N LEU A 100 -11.25 -10.13 2.43
CA LEU A 100 -11.89 -9.17 1.54
C LEU A 100 -11.38 -9.26 0.10
N LEU A 101 -10.20 -9.83 -0.15
CA LEU A 101 -9.57 -9.91 -1.47
C LEU A 101 -10.52 -10.32 -2.60
N PRO A 102 -11.38 -11.38 -2.45
CA PRO A 102 -12.28 -11.81 -3.53
C PRO A 102 -13.34 -10.78 -3.92
N ARG A 103 -13.57 -9.77 -3.07
CA ARG A 103 -14.64 -8.77 -3.23
C ARG A 103 -14.12 -7.34 -3.44
N LEU A 104 -12.79 -7.14 -3.37
CA LEU A 104 -12.21 -5.80 -3.45
C LEU A 104 -12.22 -5.21 -4.85
N GLY A 105 -12.20 -6.04 -5.89
CA GLY A 105 -11.96 -5.59 -7.26
C GLY A 105 -10.47 -5.38 -7.55
N ARG A 106 -10.18 -4.62 -8.60
CA ARG A 106 -8.82 -4.38 -9.10
C ARG A 106 -8.39 -2.95 -8.83
N PHE A 107 -7.10 -2.79 -8.52
CA PHE A 107 -6.50 -1.48 -8.27
C PHE A 107 -5.22 -1.31 -9.08
N ASP A 108 -4.95 -0.08 -9.49
CA ASP A 108 -3.71 0.27 -10.17
C ASP A 108 -2.51 0.14 -9.24
N ILE A 109 -2.70 0.44 -7.95
CA ILE A 109 -1.68 0.32 -6.91
C ILE A 109 -2.26 -0.41 -5.71
N VAL A 110 -1.57 -1.47 -5.28
CA VAL A 110 -1.86 -2.24 -4.07
C VAL A 110 -0.67 -2.12 -3.13
N PHE A 111 -0.88 -1.61 -1.92
CA PHE A 111 0.15 -1.50 -0.89
C PHE A 111 -0.14 -2.47 0.25
N SER A 112 0.88 -3.22 0.67
CA SER A 112 0.82 -4.19 1.76
C SER A 112 1.97 -3.98 2.74
N ASP A 113 1.63 -3.66 3.98
CA ASP A 113 2.55 -3.56 5.13
C ASP A 113 1.90 -4.24 6.35
N PRO A 114 1.83 -5.59 6.35
CA PRO A 114 1.19 -6.33 7.41
C PRO A 114 2.00 -6.27 8.71
N PRO A 115 1.37 -6.55 9.87
CA PRO A 115 2.09 -6.64 11.14
C PRO A 115 3.15 -7.74 11.11
N TYR A 116 4.19 -7.61 11.95
CA TYR A 116 5.35 -8.51 11.96
C TYR A 116 5.00 -9.98 12.27
N GLU A 117 3.89 -10.23 12.95
CA GLU A 117 3.39 -11.56 13.29
C GLU A 117 2.74 -12.28 12.10
N ALA A 118 2.45 -11.56 11.02
CA ALA A 118 1.85 -12.14 9.82
C ALA A 118 2.88 -12.99 9.06
N ASP A 119 2.39 -14.03 8.40
CA ASP A 119 3.18 -14.75 7.38
C ASP A 119 3.21 -13.92 6.08
N ILE A 120 4.20 -13.01 6.03
CA ILE A 120 4.33 -12.04 4.95
C ILE A 120 4.56 -12.73 3.59
N PRO A 121 5.43 -13.76 3.46
CA PRO A 121 5.59 -14.49 2.21
C PRO A 121 4.30 -15.16 1.75
N ALA A 122 3.55 -15.81 2.63
CA ALA A 122 2.28 -16.46 2.27
C ALA A 122 1.22 -15.45 1.85
N LEU A 123 1.09 -14.33 2.56
CA LEU A 123 0.20 -13.23 2.16
C LEU A 123 0.59 -12.66 0.79
N THR A 124 1.87 -12.46 0.55
CA THR A 124 2.36 -11.96 -0.74
C THR A 124 2.03 -12.94 -1.87
N ALA A 125 2.23 -14.24 -1.66
CA ALA A 125 1.85 -15.26 -2.64
C ALA A 125 0.34 -15.23 -2.94
N GLN A 126 -0.49 -15.05 -1.93
CA GLN A 126 -1.94 -14.91 -2.09
C GLN A 126 -2.30 -13.66 -2.91
N LEU A 127 -1.65 -12.52 -2.65
CA LEU A 127 -1.86 -11.29 -3.41
C LEU A 127 -1.47 -11.45 -4.88
N LEU A 128 -0.32 -12.05 -5.14
CA LEU A 128 0.18 -12.31 -6.50
C LEU A 128 -0.74 -13.27 -7.28
N GLY A 129 -1.34 -14.25 -6.60
CA GLY A 129 -2.30 -15.20 -7.20
C GLY A 129 -3.72 -14.65 -7.33
N SER A 130 -4.00 -13.44 -6.84
CA SER A 130 -5.33 -12.82 -6.88
C SER A 130 -5.47 -11.85 -8.05
N ASP A 131 -6.71 -11.38 -8.26
CA ASP A 131 -7.02 -10.35 -9.28
C ASP A 131 -6.95 -8.92 -8.73
N VAL A 132 -6.46 -8.71 -7.52
CA VAL A 132 -6.50 -7.38 -6.87
C VAL A 132 -5.63 -6.33 -7.57
N VAL A 133 -4.55 -6.75 -8.23
CA VAL A 133 -3.68 -5.86 -9.02
C VAL A 133 -4.19 -5.79 -10.45
N ALA A 134 -4.49 -4.60 -10.93
CA ALA A 134 -4.91 -4.38 -12.32
C ALA A 134 -3.78 -4.74 -13.31
N ALA A 135 -4.13 -5.03 -14.57
CA ALA A 135 -3.14 -5.21 -15.63
C ALA A 135 -2.26 -3.96 -15.74
N GLY A 136 -0.92 -4.15 -15.76
CA GLY A 136 0.04 -3.03 -15.71
C GLY A 136 0.13 -2.34 -14.35
N GLY A 137 -0.62 -2.79 -13.33
CA GLY A 137 -0.61 -2.22 -11.98
C GLY A 137 0.61 -2.67 -11.15
N LEU A 138 0.74 -2.08 -9.97
CA LEU A 138 1.83 -2.32 -9.02
C LEU A 138 1.31 -2.92 -7.71
N LEU A 139 1.91 -4.02 -7.26
CA LEU A 139 1.86 -4.46 -5.88
C LEU A 139 3.17 -4.03 -5.20
N ILE A 140 3.06 -3.35 -4.06
CA ILE A 140 4.19 -2.89 -3.28
C ILE A 140 4.09 -3.47 -1.87
N CYS A 141 5.05 -4.31 -1.50
CA CYS A 141 5.12 -4.94 -0.19
C CYS A 141 6.26 -4.33 0.63
N GLN A 142 5.93 -3.79 1.80
CA GLN A 142 6.91 -3.42 2.81
C GLN A 142 7.13 -4.60 3.76
N HIS A 143 8.38 -4.94 4.02
CA HIS A 143 8.72 -6.09 4.85
C HIS A 143 10.13 -5.95 5.47
N PRO A 144 10.47 -6.74 6.52
CA PRO A 144 11.84 -6.83 7.01
C PRO A 144 12.81 -7.29 5.91
N ASP A 145 14.00 -6.70 5.86
CA ASP A 145 15.03 -6.98 4.85
C ASP A 145 15.47 -8.44 4.81
N ARG A 146 15.43 -9.13 5.98
CA ARG A 146 15.76 -10.57 6.10
C ARG A 146 14.77 -11.51 5.40
N LEU A 147 13.59 -11.04 5.02
CA LEU A 147 12.59 -11.87 4.34
C LEU A 147 12.78 -11.80 2.83
N SER A 148 12.78 -12.97 2.19
CA SER A 148 12.65 -13.07 0.74
C SER A 148 11.20 -13.33 0.38
N LEU A 149 10.62 -12.48 -0.48
CA LEU A 149 9.26 -12.63 -0.94
C LEU A 149 9.22 -13.48 -2.23
N PRO A 150 8.10 -14.21 -2.48
CA PRO A 150 8.00 -15.11 -3.63
C PRO A 150 8.09 -14.37 -4.97
N GLU A 151 8.51 -15.09 -6.00
CA GLU A 151 8.40 -14.67 -7.39
C GLU A 151 7.09 -15.19 -8.00
N HIS A 152 6.63 -14.54 -9.06
CA HIS A 152 5.44 -14.96 -9.80
C HIS A 152 5.62 -14.65 -11.29
N PRO A 153 5.37 -15.60 -12.20
CA PRO A 153 5.65 -15.42 -13.63
C PRO A 153 4.86 -14.28 -14.30
N GLY A 154 3.72 -13.89 -13.73
CA GLY A 154 2.91 -12.76 -14.20
C GLY A 154 3.37 -11.38 -13.75
N PHE A 155 4.50 -11.29 -13.00
CA PHE A 155 4.98 -10.04 -12.43
C PHE A 155 6.48 -9.87 -12.59
N ALA A 156 6.91 -8.67 -12.99
CA ALA A 156 8.29 -8.25 -12.89
C ALA A 156 8.57 -7.77 -11.47
N ARG A 157 9.62 -8.29 -10.83
CA ARG A 157 9.95 -8.03 -9.41
C ARG A 157 11.19 -7.15 -9.28
N GLN A 158 11.13 -6.17 -8.38
CA GLN A 158 12.25 -5.32 -7.99
C GLN A 158 12.26 -5.14 -6.47
N VAL A 159 13.43 -5.24 -5.83
CA VAL A 159 13.60 -5.00 -4.38
C VAL A 159 14.39 -3.72 -4.17
N ARG A 160 13.96 -2.91 -3.19
CA ARG A 160 14.66 -1.72 -2.70
C ARG A 160 14.86 -1.82 -1.20
N GLU A 161 16.09 -1.70 -0.75
CA GLU A 161 16.47 -1.84 0.65
C GLU A 161 16.57 -0.49 1.36
N TYR A 162 16.07 -0.44 2.60
CA TYR A 162 16.05 0.75 3.46
C TYR A 162 16.43 0.36 4.90
N GLY A 163 17.71 0.09 5.13
CA GLY A 163 18.19 -0.40 6.43
C GLY A 163 17.61 -1.78 6.75
N SER A 164 16.84 -1.90 7.82
CA SER A 164 16.21 -3.15 8.26
C SER A 164 14.90 -3.50 7.56
N ASN A 165 14.44 -2.67 6.64
CA ASN A 165 13.21 -2.86 5.87
C ASN A 165 13.47 -2.76 4.38
N SER A 166 12.61 -3.43 3.60
CA SER A 166 12.63 -3.38 2.13
C SER A 166 11.24 -3.09 1.59
N LEU A 167 11.22 -2.50 0.39
CA LEU A 167 10.06 -2.46 -0.49
C LEU A 167 10.30 -3.42 -1.64
N THR A 168 9.47 -4.44 -1.78
CA THR A 168 9.42 -5.28 -2.96
C THR A 168 8.28 -4.82 -3.85
N LEU A 169 8.62 -4.45 -5.09
CA LEU A 169 7.69 -3.99 -6.10
C LEU A 169 7.45 -5.11 -7.10
N TYR A 170 6.20 -5.35 -7.40
CA TYR A 170 5.74 -6.30 -8.41
C TYR A 170 4.91 -5.54 -9.44
N GLN A 171 5.44 -5.42 -10.65
CA GLN A 171 4.71 -4.86 -11.80
C GLN A 171 3.95 -5.98 -12.48
N ARG A 172 2.61 -5.95 -12.48
CA ARG A 172 1.82 -6.92 -13.23
C ARG A 172 2.03 -6.70 -14.72
N MET A 173 2.47 -7.75 -15.42
CA MET A 173 2.67 -7.68 -16.87
C MET A 173 1.33 -7.58 -17.59
N ALA A 174 1.27 -6.78 -18.66
CA ALA A 174 0.10 -6.74 -19.53
C ALA A 174 0.02 -8.03 -20.36
N ALA A 175 -1.18 -8.49 -20.71
CA ALA A 175 -1.41 -9.74 -21.43
C ALA A 175 -0.77 -9.82 -22.83
N ALA A 176 -0.18 -8.72 -23.33
CA ALA A 176 0.48 -8.64 -24.64
C ALA A 176 1.99 -8.97 -24.59
N ASP A 177 2.56 -9.12 -23.40
CA ASP A 177 4.02 -9.40 -23.26
C ASP A 177 4.35 -10.90 -23.21
N THR A 178 3.35 -11.77 -23.33
CA THR A 178 3.54 -13.18 -23.60
C THR A 178 3.65 -13.39 -25.12
N VAL A 179 4.70 -12.87 -25.74
CA VAL A 179 5.06 -13.30 -27.09
C VAL A 179 5.63 -14.71 -26.96
N GLU A 180 4.91 -15.65 -27.55
CA GLU A 180 5.38 -17.00 -27.85
C GLU A 180 6.74 -16.91 -28.51
N ASP A 181 7.81 -17.32 -27.83
CA ASP A 181 8.96 -17.89 -28.47
C ASP A 181 8.64 -19.35 -28.75
N ALA A 182 8.13 -19.59 -29.94
CA ALA A 182 8.03 -20.90 -30.55
C ALA A 182 9.30 -21.19 -31.35
#